data_7d07a9383a4ced430d91d6c1bdf9245a
#
_entry.id   7d07a9383a4ced430d91d6c1bdf9245a
#
_cell.length_a   1.000
_cell.length_b   1.000
_cell.length_c   1.000
_cell.angle_alpha   90.00
_cell.angle_beta   90.00
_cell.angle_gamma   90.00
#
_symmetry.space_group_name_H-M   'P 1'
#
loop_
_entity.id
_entity.type
_entity.pdbx_description
1 polymer ?
#
loop_
_entity_poly.entity_id
_entity_poly.type
_entity_poly.pdbx_seq_one_letter_code
_entity_poly.pdbx_strand_id
1 'polypeptide(L)'
;MAYIIKAYRSAVGKAGRGGFSHYRSDDLAVDVIRYLMEQVPQLDPKLIDDVIVGCANPEGEQGLQIGRQISMRALGHDAPGMTINRYCASGLESISIATAKIKAGMGRCYIAGGTESMSMIPMTGYKFAPSYKVASTTPDYLVSMGATAEAVAGKYGINRDDADAFAYRSHSLAAKAIDSGFFKDEIVAINVDNVIFKDGKKVNSTSVVNIDEGVRRDTSIEALAKLKPAFKLGGVVTAGNSSQTSDGAAFVLVMSEDLMKELNLTPIARLISCSVAGVDPLYMGIGPCAAIPKALKQAGLRLNDINLIELNEAFATQSLAVIRQAGLNPDIVNVNGGAIALGHPLGCTGAKLSTQIFNELRRRNQKYGMVTACVGGGQGIAGIYEMM
;
A
#
# COMPACT_ATOMS: atom_id res chain seq x y z
N MET A 1 -17.32 19.13 -3.12
CA MET A 1 -15.93 18.59 -3.08
C MET A 1 -15.91 17.24 -2.35
N ALA A 2 -14.79 16.48 -2.41
CA ALA A 2 -14.63 15.22 -1.68
C ALA A 2 -13.46 15.33 -0.70
N TYR A 3 -13.66 14.89 0.53
CA TYR A 3 -12.71 15.00 1.64
C TYR A 3 -12.43 13.63 2.27
N ILE A 4 -11.23 13.45 2.76
CA ILE A 4 -10.84 12.31 3.62
C ILE A 4 -11.14 12.72 5.07
N ILE A 5 -11.96 11.94 5.76
CA ILE A 5 -12.38 12.22 7.14
C ILE A 5 -11.56 11.44 8.15
N LYS A 6 -11.31 10.17 7.89
CA LYS A 6 -10.52 9.25 8.72
C LYS A 6 -9.72 8.30 7.85
N ALA A 7 -8.60 7.83 8.37
CA ALA A 7 -7.73 6.86 7.71
C ALA A 7 -7.06 5.98 8.77
N TYR A 8 -7.18 4.66 8.61
CA TYR A 8 -6.59 3.68 9.52
C TYR A 8 -6.09 2.47 8.74
N ARG A 9 -5.12 1.77 9.34
CA ARG A 9 -4.55 0.53 8.81
C ARG A 9 -4.31 -0.50 9.91
N SER A 10 -4.22 -1.74 9.54
CA SER A 10 -3.58 -2.74 10.40
C SER A 10 -2.08 -2.49 10.49
N ALA A 11 -1.41 -3.11 11.44
CA ALA A 11 0.00 -3.40 11.28
C ALA A 11 0.23 -4.24 10.01
N VAL A 12 1.44 -4.24 9.50
CA VAL A 12 1.83 -5.10 8.37
C VAL A 12 2.50 -6.36 8.93
N GLY A 13 1.89 -7.51 8.66
CA GLY A 13 2.41 -8.81 9.03
C GLY A 13 3.42 -9.36 8.02
N LYS A 14 4.40 -10.14 8.47
CA LYS A 14 5.28 -10.91 7.58
C LYS A 14 4.53 -12.11 7.02
N ALA A 15 4.47 -12.24 5.70
CA ALA A 15 3.81 -13.39 5.10
C ALA A 15 4.44 -14.73 5.55
N GLY A 16 3.58 -15.70 5.82
CA GLY A 16 3.93 -17.06 6.17
C GLY A 16 4.45 -17.29 7.59
N ARG A 17 4.70 -16.23 8.38
CA ARG A 17 5.23 -16.34 9.75
C ARG A 17 4.93 -15.18 10.70
N GLY A 18 4.28 -14.15 10.21
CA GLY A 18 3.82 -13.01 11.02
C GLY A 18 2.50 -13.31 11.72
N GLY A 19 2.05 -12.36 12.55
CA GLY A 19 0.83 -12.48 13.33
C GLY A 19 -0.43 -12.67 12.47
N PHE A 20 -0.41 -12.23 11.20
CA PHE A 20 -1.54 -12.40 10.27
C PHE A 20 -1.41 -13.60 9.32
N SER A 21 -0.39 -14.46 9.48
CA SER A 21 -0.12 -15.57 8.55
C SER A 21 -1.29 -16.55 8.37
N HIS A 22 -2.16 -16.67 9.37
CA HIS A 22 -3.38 -17.48 9.34
C HIS A 22 -4.65 -16.65 9.55
N TYR A 23 -4.55 -15.33 9.51
CA TYR A 23 -5.67 -14.41 9.66
C TYR A 23 -6.18 -14.00 8.28
N ARG A 24 -7.44 -14.27 7.98
CA ARG A 24 -8.01 -14.00 6.66
C ARG A 24 -7.99 -12.51 6.36
N SER A 25 -7.68 -12.15 5.12
CA SER A 25 -7.62 -10.75 4.68
C SER A 25 -8.98 -10.03 4.75
N ASP A 26 -10.09 -10.76 4.56
CA ASP A 26 -11.44 -10.23 4.73
C ASP A 26 -11.78 -9.95 6.20
N ASP A 27 -11.34 -10.80 7.15
CA ASP A 27 -11.46 -10.53 8.59
C ASP A 27 -10.67 -9.29 8.97
N LEU A 28 -9.41 -9.21 8.54
CA LEU A 28 -8.54 -8.08 8.81
C LEU A 28 -9.12 -6.75 8.30
N ALA A 29 -9.68 -6.77 7.09
CA ALA A 29 -10.34 -5.61 6.50
C ALA A 29 -11.60 -5.20 7.28
N VAL A 30 -12.41 -6.17 7.72
CA VAL A 30 -13.60 -5.92 8.55
C VAL A 30 -13.22 -5.24 9.86
N ASP A 31 -12.17 -5.70 10.53
CA ASP A 31 -11.73 -5.12 11.80
C ASP A 31 -11.25 -3.68 11.63
N VAL A 32 -10.47 -3.39 10.58
CA VAL A 32 -10.03 -2.02 10.29
C VAL A 32 -11.22 -1.10 9.97
N ILE A 33 -12.20 -1.58 9.19
CA ILE A 33 -13.39 -0.78 8.84
C ILE A 33 -14.27 -0.55 10.08
N ARG A 34 -14.49 -1.55 10.92
CA ARG A 34 -15.25 -1.39 12.17
C ARG A 34 -14.60 -0.36 13.08
N TYR A 35 -13.29 -0.46 13.29
CA TYR A 35 -12.55 0.54 14.05
C TYR A 35 -12.70 1.94 13.43
N LEU A 36 -12.60 2.08 12.11
CA LEU A 36 -12.80 3.35 11.42
C LEU A 36 -14.20 3.93 11.70
N MET A 37 -15.24 3.09 11.64
CA MET A 37 -16.63 3.51 11.93
C MET A 37 -16.81 3.93 13.40
N GLU A 38 -16.19 3.23 14.35
CA GLU A 38 -16.17 3.61 15.76
C GLU A 38 -15.59 5.01 16.01
N GLN A 39 -14.66 5.46 15.14
CA GLN A 39 -14.09 6.81 15.23
C GLN A 39 -14.99 7.91 14.63
N VAL A 40 -16.15 7.54 14.07
CA VAL A 40 -17.14 8.46 13.48
C VAL A 40 -18.55 8.02 13.92
N PRO A 41 -18.87 8.05 15.23
CA PRO A 41 -20.13 7.51 15.76
C PRO A 41 -21.38 8.24 15.28
N GLN A 42 -21.26 9.43 14.73
CA GLN A 42 -22.36 10.18 14.12
C GLN A 42 -22.72 9.74 12.69
N LEU A 43 -21.90 8.87 12.06
CA LEU A 43 -22.15 8.34 10.72
C LEU A 43 -22.97 7.07 10.80
N ASP A 44 -24.23 7.11 10.33
CA ASP A 44 -25.03 5.90 10.13
C ASP A 44 -24.41 5.05 9.00
N PRO A 45 -24.12 3.75 9.20
CA PRO A 45 -23.63 2.85 8.15
C PRO A 45 -24.49 2.83 6.89
N LYS A 46 -25.78 3.11 6.98
CA LYS A 46 -26.71 3.22 5.83
C LYS A 46 -26.41 4.39 4.89
N LEU A 47 -25.62 5.37 5.33
CA LEU A 47 -25.18 6.48 4.50
C LEU A 47 -23.94 6.14 3.66
N ILE A 48 -23.37 4.93 3.82
CA ILE A 48 -22.23 4.48 3.00
C ILE A 48 -22.78 4.02 1.64
N ASP A 49 -22.46 4.77 0.61
CA ASP A 49 -22.89 4.47 -0.77
C ASP A 49 -22.18 3.26 -1.37
N ASP A 50 -20.90 3.02 -0.99
CA ASP A 50 -20.15 1.84 -1.46
C ASP A 50 -18.87 1.63 -0.64
N VAL A 51 -18.40 0.37 -0.57
CA VAL A 51 -17.09 0.00 -0.04
C VAL A 51 -16.19 -0.47 -1.19
N ILE A 52 -15.17 0.30 -1.53
CA ILE A 52 -14.28 0.02 -2.67
C ILE A 52 -12.99 -0.59 -2.16
N VAL A 53 -12.82 -1.90 -2.39
CA VAL A 53 -11.71 -2.68 -1.85
C VAL A 53 -10.71 -3.05 -2.94
N GLY A 54 -9.49 -2.53 -2.82
CA GLY A 54 -8.35 -2.94 -3.62
C GLY A 54 -7.84 -4.32 -3.17
N CYS A 55 -7.69 -5.25 -4.11
CA CYS A 55 -7.09 -6.56 -3.89
C CYS A 55 -6.35 -6.98 -5.15
N ALA A 56 -5.06 -7.31 -5.03
CA ALA A 56 -4.22 -7.62 -6.18
C ALA A 56 -4.44 -9.05 -6.68
N ASN A 57 -4.72 -9.99 -5.79
CA ASN A 57 -4.99 -11.39 -6.12
C ASN A 57 -6.38 -11.82 -5.57
N PRO A 58 -7.48 -11.42 -6.22
CA PRO A 58 -8.85 -11.69 -5.75
C PRO A 58 -9.29 -13.12 -6.08
N GLU A 59 -8.61 -14.11 -5.53
CA GLU A 59 -8.91 -15.54 -5.67
C GLU A 59 -8.75 -16.27 -4.33
N GLY A 60 -9.13 -17.53 -4.25
CA GLY A 60 -9.09 -18.31 -3.02
C GLY A 60 -9.83 -17.61 -1.88
N GLU A 61 -9.14 -17.40 -0.76
CA GLU A 61 -9.66 -16.69 0.42
C GLU A 61 -10.02 -15.23 0.14
N GLN A 62 -9.47 -14.64 -0.92
CA GLN A 62 -9.76 -13.27 -1.40
C GLN A 62 -10.75 -13.25 -2.57
N GLY A 63 -11.26 -14.41 -2.97
CA GLY A 63 -12.22 -14.58 -4.07
C GLY A 63 -13.65 -14.17 -3.74
N LEU A 64 -14.57 -14.58 -4.62
CA LEU A 64 -16.04 -14.41 -4.45
C LEU A 64 -16.43 -12.96 -4.11
N GLN A 65 -15.85 -11.97 -4.81
CA GLN A 65 -16.14 -10.56 -4.57
C GLN A 65 -15.84 -10.15 -3.12
N ILE A 66 -14.58 -10.23 -2.72
CA ILE A 66 -14.12 -9.92 -1.33
C ILE A 66 -14.64 -8.56 -0.84
N GLY A 67 -14.73 -7.54 -1.70
CA GLY A 67 -15.26 -6.22 -1.33
C GLY A 67 -16.70 -6.29 -0.81
N ARG A 68 -17.56 -7.12 -1.41
CA ARG A 68 -18.92 -7.32 -0.93
C ARG A 68 -18.96 -8.10 0.39
N GLN A 69 -18.14 -9.12 0.54
CA GLN A 69 -18.07 -9.88 1.79
C GLN A 69 -17.65 -8.97 2.95
N ILE A 70 -16.66 -8.10 2.73
CA ILE A 70 -16.19 -7.14 3.71
C ILE A 70 -17.30 -6.13 4.05
N SER A 71 -17.93 -5.49 3.06
CA SER A 71 -18.98 -4.48 3.30
C SER A 71 -20.13 -5.03 4.13
N MET A 72 -20.63 -6.19 3.74
CA MET A 72 -21.75 -6.85 4.42
C MET A 72 -21.42 -7.21 5.88
N ARG A 73 -20.21 -7.69 6.14
CA ARG A 73 -19.77 -8.11 7.48
C ARG A 73 -19.42 -6.93 8.39
N ALA A 74 -18.89 -5.85 7.81
CA ALA A 74 -18.52 -4.67 8.58
C ALA A 74 -19.71 -3.75 8.87
N LEU A 75 -20.62 -3.56 7.90
CA LEU A 75 -21.62 -2.51 7.89
C LEU A 75 -23.09 -3.02 7.79
N GLY A 76 -23.28 -4.29 7.45
CA GLY A 76 -24.61 -4.86 7.21
C GLY A 76 -24.98 -4.95 5.73
N HIS A 77 -26.20 -5.46 5.47
CA HIS A 77 -26.62 -5.83 4.12
C HIS A 77 -26.88 -4.63 3.19
N ASP A 78 -27.17 -3.47 3.75
CA ASP A 78 -27.53 -2.26 2.99
C ASP A 78 -26.32 -1.61 2.31
N ALA A 79 -25.12 -1.75 2.87
CA ALA A 79 -23.89 -1.19 2.29
C ALA A 79 -23.36 -2.09 1.16
N PRO A 80 -23.35 -1.64 -0.11
CA PRO A 80 -22.75 -2.39 -1.21
C PRO A 80 -21.23 -2.46 -1.08
N GLY A 81 -20.58 -3.27 -1.91
CA GLY A 81 -19.15 -3.37 -1.92
C GLY A 81 -18.63 -3.94 -3.24
N MET A 82 -17.51 -3.44 -3.71
CA MET A 82 -16.86 -3.94 -4.90
C MET A 82 -15.36 -4.16 -4.70
N THR A 83 -14.80 -5.08 -5.48
CA THR A 83 -13.37 -5.35 -5.55
C THR A 83 -12.79 -4.72 -6.80
N ILE A 84 -11.66 -4.04 -6.67
CA ILE A 84 -10.91 -3.50 -7.80
C ILE A 84 -9.47 -4.03 -7.78
N ASN A 85 -8.86 -4.09 -8.95
CA ASN A 85 -7.49 -4.57 -9.10
C ASN A 85 -6.68 -3.66 -10.03
N ARG A 86 -5.66 -3.03 -9.47
CA ARG A 86 -4.53 -2.40 -10.14
C ARG A 86 -3.23 -2.82 -9.44
N TYR A 87 -3.14 -4.10 -9.06
CA TYR A 87 -2.01 -4.66 -8.31
C TYR A 87 -1.59 -3.75 -7.14
N CYS A 88 -0.31 -3.36 -7.06
CA CYS A 88 0.26 -2.53 -6.00
C CYS A 88 -0.41 -1.16 -5.81
N ALA A 89 -1.15 -0.68 -6.79
CA ALA A 89 -1.84 0.62 -6.75
C ALA A 89 -3.31 0.53 -6.31
N SER A 90 -3.87 -0.68 -6.14
CA SER A 90 -5.32 -0.87 -5.93
C SER A 90 -5.87 -0.02 -4.77
N GLY A 91 -5.15 0.10 -3.66
CA GLY A 91 -5.59 0.89 -2.53
C GLY A 91 -5.64 2.41 -2.80
N LEU A 92 -4.72 2.96 -3.60
CA LEU A 92 -4.79 4.36 -4.02
C LEU A 92 -5.85 4.59 -5.11
N GLU A 93 -5.98 3.63 -6.01
CA GLU A 93 -7.03 3.65 -7.05
C GLU A 93 -8.44 3.65 -6.43
N SER A 94 -8.68 2.86 -5.38
CA SER A 94 -9.97 2.85 -4.68
C SER A 94 -10.33 4.22 -4.11
N ILE A 95 -9.37 4.92 -3.50
CA ILE A 95 -9.54 6.29 -3.00
C ILE A 95 -9.82 7.26 -4.15
N SER A 96 -9.13 7.10 -5.26
CA SER A 96 -9.34 7.91 -6.48
C SER A 96 -10.75 7.72 -7.04
N ILE A 97 -11.22 6.48 -7.13
CA ILE A 97 -12.57 6.16 -7.61
C ILE A 97 -13.63 6.75 -6.66
N ALA A 98 -13.50 6.57 -5.35
CA ALA A 98 -14.42 7.15 -4.36
C ALA A 98 -14.50 8.67 -4.51
N THR A 99 -13.33 9.34 -4.62
CA THR A 99 -13.24 10.78 -4.84
C THR A 99 -13.92 11.21 -6.13
N ALA A 100 -13.71 10.48 -7.23
CA ALA A 100 -14.32 10.76 -8.53
C ALA A 100 -15.84 10.57 -8.51
N LYS A 101 -16.35 9.49 -7.88
CA LYS A 101 -17.79 9.24 -7.74
C LYS A 101 -18.48 10.38 -6.98
N ILE A 102 -17.91 10.86 -5.87
CA ILE A 102 -18.44 12.02 -5.13
C ILE A 102 -18.45 13.27 -6.00
N LYS A 103 -17.34 13.57 -6.70
CA LYS A 103 -17.26 14.75 -7.60
C LYS A 103 -18.27 14.67 -8.76
N ALA A 104 -18.62 13.47 -9.20
CA ALA A 104 -19.62 13.22 -10.23
C ALA A 104 -21.09 13.18 -9.70
N GLY A 105 -21.31 13.37 -8.40
CA GLY A 105 -22.64 13.30 -7.79
C GLY A 105 -23.21 11.87 -7.71
N MET A 106 -22.37 10.84 -7.74
CA MET A 106 -22.77 9.43 -7.72
C MET A 106 -22.83 8.84 -6.30
N GLY A 107 -22.93 9.68 -5.30
CA GLY A 107 -22.97 9.35 -3.88
C GLY A 107 -22.28 10.37 -3.03
N ARG A 108 -22.41 10.26 -1.70
CA ARG A 108 -21.89 11.23 -0.74
C ARG A 108 -20.86 10.66 0.24
N CYS A 109 -20.81 9.31 0.39
CA CYS A 109 -19.96 8.69 1.41
C CYS A 109 -19.45 7.31 0.95
N TYR A 110 -18.14 7.12 1.00
CA TYR A 110 -17.48 5.89 0.57
C TYR A 110 -16.42 5.47 1.60
N ILE A 111 -16.30 4.15 1.80
CA ILE A 111 -15.10 3.58 2.41
C ILE A 111 -14.23 3.04 1.28
N ALA A 112 -13.00 3.50 1.20
CA ALA A 112 -12.06 3.14 0.14
C ALA A 112 -10.73 2.70 0.72
N GLY A 113 -10.14 1.67 0.17
CA GLY A 113 -8.86 1.15 0.66
C GLY A 113 -8.50 -0.16 0.01
N GLY A 114 -7.86 -1.04 0.75
CA GLY A 114 -7.53 -2.35 0.23
C GLY A 114 -6.99 -3.29 1.30
N THR A 115 -6.95 -4.56 0.92
CA THR A 115 -6.44 -5.65 1.74
C THR A 115 -5.68 -6.65 0.89
N GLU A 116 -4.72 -7.32 1.49
CA GLU A 116 -3.99 -8.42 0.85
C GLU A 116 -3.48 -9.40 1.89
N SER A 117 -3.57 -10.70 1.61
CA SER A 117 -2.83 -11.73 2.30
C SER A 117 -1.91 -12.45 1.33
N MET A 118 -0.63 -12.15 1.41
CA MET A 118 0.40 -12.88 0.66
C MET A 118 0.87 -14.12 1.42
N SER A 119 0.35 -14.35 2.63
CA SER A 119 0.47 -15.61 3.37
C SER A 119 -0.40 -16.71 2.79
N MET A 120 -1.65 -16.37 2.45
CA MET A 120 -2.64 -17.34 1.98
C MET A 120 -2.65 -17.46 0.46
N ILE A 121 -2.47 -16.37 -0.26
CA ILE A 121 -2.53 -16.37 -1.72
C ILE A 121 -1.12 -16.28 -2.30
N PRO A 122 -0.68 -17.27 -3.10
CA PRO A 122 0.61 -17.18 -3.80
C PRO A 122 0.66 -15.97 -4.74
N MET A 123 1.86 -15.42 -4.97
CA MET A 123 2.07 -14.24 -5.82
C MET A 123 1.51 -14.41 -7.26
N THR A 124 1.52 -15.64 -7.78
CA THR A 124 1.02 -15.98 -9.11
C THR A 124 -0.41 -16.50 -9.12
N GLY A 125 -1.07 -16.46 -7.97
CA GLY A 125 -2.35 -17.12 -7.76
C GLY A 125 -2.22 -18.64 -7.59
N TYR A 126 -3.33 -19.30 -7.32
CA TYR A 126 -3.38 -20.75 -7.20
C TYR A 126 -3.28 -21.48 -8.55
N LYS A 127 -3.73 -20.83 -9.63
CA LYS A 127 -3.66 -21.38 -10.97
C LYS A 127 -2.97 -20.40 -11.93
N PHE A 128 -1.70 -20.61 -12.19
CA PHE A 128 -0.98 -19.85 -13.21
C PHE A 128 -1.42 -20.33 -14.61
N ALA A 129 -2.15 -19.49 -15.34
CA ALA A 129 -2.66 -19.77 -16.68
C ALA A 129 -2.51 -18.57 -17.61
N PRO A 130 -1.28 -18.22 -18.03
CA PRO A 130 -1.03 -17.06 -18.88
C PRO A 130 -1.63 -17.23 -20.27
N SER A 131 -2.05 -16.12 -20.89
CA SER A 131 -2.50 -16.12 -22.26
C SER A 131 -1.35 -16.48 -23.20
N TYR A 132 -1.57 -17.46 -24.10
CA TYR A 132 -0.61 -17.83 -25.14
C TYR A 132 -0.25 -16.62 -26.03
N LYS A 133 -1.23 -15.79 -26.38
CA LYS A 133 -0.98 -14.58 -27.18
C LYS A 133 -0.05 -13.61 -26.46
N VAL A 134 -0.29 -13.34 -25.17
CA VAL A 134 0.60 -12.48 -24.36
C VAL A 134 2.00 -13.10 -24.29
N ALA A 135 2.10 -14.40 -24.01
CA ALA A 135 3.39 -15.09 -23.94
C ALA A 135 4.19 -15.02 -25.25
N SER A 136 3.52 -15.05 -26.41
CA SER A 136 4.17 -15.03 -27.71
C SER A 136 4.43 -13.63 -28.28
N THR A 137 3.61 -12.63 -27.91
CA THR A 137 3.71 -11.27 -28.50
C THR A 137 4.28 -10.21 -27.56
N THR A 138 4.14 -10.44 -26.24
CA THR A 138 4.57 -9.49 -25.20
C THR A 138 5.09 -10.25 -23.98
N PRO A 139 6.12 -11.12 -24.13
CA PRO A 139 6.60 -11.99 -23.06
C PRO A 139 7.08 -11.22 -21.81
N ASP A 140 7.56 -10.00 -21.98
CA ASP A 140 8.02 -9.13 -20.90
C ASP A 140 6.94 -8.81 -19.87
N TYR A 141 5.65 -8.93 -20.24
CA TYR A 141 4.53 -8.83 -19.31
C TYR A 141 4.52 -9.93 -18.26
N LEU A 142 5.07 -11.11 -18.58
CA LEU A 142 5.10 -12.29 -17.71
C LEU A 142 6.39 -12.41 -16.90
N VAL A 143 7.31 -11.47 -17.05
CA VAL A 143 8.57 -11.44 -16.29
C VAL A 143 8.29 -11.20 -14.81
N SER A 144 8.95 -11.95 -13.94
CA SER A 144 8.79 -11.79 -12.48
C SER A 144 9.24 -10.41 -12.00
N MET A 145 8.63 -9.91 -10.93
CA MET A 145 8.93 -8.57 -10.41
C MET A 145 10.40 -8.37 -10.01
N GLY A 146 11.04 -9.41 -9.46
CA GLY A 146 12.47 -9.34 -9.16
C GLY A 146 13.36 -9.28 -10.40
N ALA A 147 12.98 -9.95 -11.49
CA ALA A 147 13.70 -9.85 -12.76
C ALA A 147 13.49 -8.47 -13.42
N THR A 148 12.31 -7.85 -13.29
CA THR A 148 12.11 -6.46 -13.73
C THR A 148 12.95 -5.47 -12.91
N ALA A 149 13.14 -5.74 -11.60
CA ALA A 149 14.01 -4.92 -10.75
C ALA A 149 15.49 -5.02 -11.18
N GLU A 150 15.95 -6.19 -11.59
CA GLU A 150 17.29 -6.38 -12.18
C GLU A 150 17.42 -5.67 -13.53
N ALA A 151 16.37 -5.70 -14.37
CA ALA A 151 16.36 -4.97 -15.64
C ALA A 151 16.45 -3.45 -15.41
N VAL A 152 15.70 -2.92 -14.44
CA VAL A 152 15.78 -1.52 -14.03
C VAL A 152 17.18 -1.17 -13.52
N ALA A 153 17.77 -2.02 -12.67
CA ALA A 153 19.13 -1.82 -12.16
C ALA A 153 20.15 -1.69 -13.29
N GLY A 154 20.11 -2.61 -14.25
CA GLY A 154 21.00 -2.61 -15.42
C GLY A 154 20.81 -1.36 -16.30
N LYS A 155 19.57 -1.01 -16.60
CA LYS A 155 19.23 0.13 -17.48
C LYS A 155 19.60 1.49 -16.88
N TYR A 156 19.41 1.65 -15.56
CA TYR A 156 19.62 2.94 -14.88
C TYR A 156 20.90 3.01 -14.06
N GLY A 157 21.79 2.02 -14.20
CA GLY A 157 23.11 2.01 -13.56
C GLY A 157 23.04 2.00 -12.03
N ILE A 158 22.09 1.27 -11.45
CA ILE A 158 22.00 1.10 -9.99
C ILE A 158 22.86 -0.10 -9.60
N ASN A 159 23.85 0.14 -8.80
CA ASN A 159 24.76 -0.89 -8.29
C ASN A 159 24.24 -1.52 -6.99
N ARG A 160 24.93 -2.57 -6.54
CA ARG A 160 24.58 -3.31 -5.33
C ARG A 160 24.73 -2.47 -4.05
N ASP A 161 25.80 -1.70 -3.96
CA ASP A 161 26.09 -0.89 -2.77
C ASP A 161 25.04 0.20 -2.57
N ASP A 162 24.63 0.88 -3.65
CA ASP A 162 23.53 1.84 -3.63
C ASP A 162 22.23 1.21 -3.15
N ALA A 163 21.91 0.01 -3.66
CA ALA A 163 20.68 -0.71 -3.30
C ALA A 163 20.69 -1.15 -1.82
N ASP A 164 21.79 -1.65 -1.33
CA ASP A 164 21.94 -2.07 0.07
C ASP A 164 21.94 -0.86 1.02
N ALA A 165 22.58 0.25 0.65
CA ALA A 165 22.55 1.51 1.41
C ALA A 165 21.11 2.06 1.52
N PHE A 166 20.34 2.01 0.44
CA PHE A 166 18.94 2.42 0.44
C PHE A 166 18.09 1.52 1.36
N ALA A 167 18.30 0.20 1.30
CA ALA A 167 17.61 -0.75 2.17
C ALA A 167 17.94 -0.53 3.66
N TYR A 168 19.22 -0.31 3.97
CA TYR A 168 19.66 0.03 5.33
C TYR A 168 18.99 1.31 5.83
N ARG A 169 18.95 2.36 4.98
CA ARG A 169 18.23 3.61 5.30
C ARG A 169 16.76 3.35 5.62
N SER A 170 16.06 2.55 4.80
CA SER A 170 14.65 2.22 5.02
C SER A 170 14.43 1.56 6.37
N HIS A 171 15.22 0.55 6.74
CA HIS A 171 15.14 -0.12 8.04
C HIS A 171 15.47 0.81 9.21
N SER A 172 16.49 1.64 9.09
CA SER A 172 16.93 2.57 10.14
C SER A 172 15.87 3.62 10.43
N LEU A 173 15.26 4.20 9.38
CA LEU A 173 14.17 5.18 9.52
C LEU A 173 12.91 4.55 10.10
N ALA A 174 12.54 3.35 9.64
CA ALA A 174 11.37 2.64 10.15
C ALA A 174 11.52 2.26 11.63
N ALA A 175 12.69 1.78 12.04
CA ALA A 175 12.98 1.48 13.45
C ALA A 175 12.82 2.73 14.32
N LYS A 176 13.42 3.85 13.89
CA LYS A 176 13.30 5.14 14.59
C LYS A 176 11.86 5.62 14.69
N ALA A 177 11.08 5.51 13.61
CA ALA A 177 9.68 5.92 13.58
C ALA A 177 8.81 5.08 14.54
N ILE A 178 9.02 3.75 14.56
CA ILE A 178 8.33 2.85 15.50
C ILE A 178 8.68 3.21 16.96
N ASP A 179 9.96 3.40 17.27
CA ASP A 179 10.42 3.74 18.63
C ASP A 179 9.90 5.11 19.10
N SER A 180 9.74 6.04 18.15
CA SER A 180 9.15 7.36 18.40
C SER A 180 7.61 7.32 18.45
N GLY A 181 6.98 6.19 18.18
CA GLY A 181 5.52 6.03 18.22
C GLY A 181 4.78 6.72 17.07
N PHE A 182 5.45 7.03 15.95
CA PHE A 182 4.85 7.79 14.83
C PHE A 182 3.71 7.06 14.13
N PHE A 183 3.63 5.74 14.24
CA PHE A 183 2.57 4.93 13.64
C PHE A 183 1.41 4.60 14.59
N LYS A 184 1.47 5.01 15.87
CA LYS A 184 0.46 4.62 16.88
C LYS A 184 -0.95 5.08 16.56
N ASP A 185 -1.09 6.28 15.98
CA ASP A 185 -2.40 6.89 15.71
C ASP A 185 -3.05 6.35 14.43
N GLU A 186 -2.33 5.56 13.64
CA GLU A 186 -2.82 5.01 12.38
C GLU A 186 -3.03 3.49 12.42
N ILE A 187 -2.36 2.78 13.33
CA ILE A 187 -2.42 1.32 13.42
C ILE A 187 -3.53 0.89 14.37
N VAL A 188 -4.48 0.12 13.83
CA VAL A 188 -5.50 -0.57 14.61
C VAL A 188 -4.89 -1.81 15.23
N ALA A 189 -4.99 -1.93 16.55
CA ALA A 189 -4.57 -3.14 17.28
C ALA A 189 -5.58 -4.28 16.99
N ILE A 190 -5.11 -5.36 16.39
CA ILE A 190 -5.93 -6.52 16.03
C ILE A 190 -5.65 -7.68 16.97
N ASN A 191 -6.72 -8.20 17.58
CA ASN A 191 -6.65 -9.43 18.35
C ASN A 191 -6.72 -10.63 17.41
N VAL A 192 -5.69 -11.47 17.43
CA VAL A 192 -5.59 -12.67 16.59
C VAL A 192 -5.69 -13.91 17.47
N ASP A 193 -6.73 -14.70 17.26
CA ASP A 193 -6.89 -15.98 17.93
C ASP A 193 -6.06 -17.05 17.21
N ASN A 194 -5.12 -17.62 17.92
CA ASN A 194 -4.22 -18.65 17.42
C ASN A 194 -4.58 -20.00 18.03
N VAL A 195 -4.54 -21.02 17.19
CA VAL A 195 -4.63 -22.42 17.61
C VAL A 195 -3.27 -23.06 17.38
N ILE A 196 -2.59 -23.39 18.47
CA ILE A 196 -1.30 -24.08 18.41
C ILE A 196 -1.44 -25.46 19.04
N PHE A 197 -0.64 -26.42 18.54
CA PHE A 197 -0.50 -27.73 19.19
C PHE A 197 0.78 -27.75 20.00
N LYS A 198 0.67 -27.93 21.30
CA LYS A 198 1.79 -28.09 22.22
C LYS A 198 1.64 -29.44 22.93
N ASP A 199 2.67 -30.27 22.84
CA ASP A 199 2.70 -31.63 23.42
C ASP A 199 1.47 -32.47 23.03
N GLY A 200 1.06 -32.39 21.75
CA GLY A 200 -0.09 -33.11 21.20
C GLY A 200 -1.46 -32.58 21.62
N LYS A 201 -1.52 -31.49 22.40
CA LYS A 201 -2.77 -30.85 22.84
C LYS A 201 -3.01 -29.53 22.11
N LYS A 202 -4.29 -29.31 21.75
CA LYS A 202 -4.74 -28.03 21.22
C LYS A 202 -4.68 -26.96 22.31
N VAL A 203 -3.96 -25.88 22.06
CA VAL A 203 -3.88 -24.71 22.94
C VAL A 203 -4.39 -23.51 22.16
N ASN A 204 -5.39 -22.84 22.67
CA ASN A 204 -5.87 -21.55 22.15
C ASN A 204 -5.08 -20.44 22.84
N SER A 205 -4.62 -19.46 22.06
CA SER A 205 -3.97 -18.25 22.58
C SER A 205 -4.40 -17.06 21.72
N THR A 206 -4.54 -15.90 22.35
CA THR A 206 -4.80 -14.63 21.62
C THR A 206 -3.53 -13.79 21.69
N SER A 207 -3.12 -13.26 20.54
CA SER A 207 -2.04 -12.28 20.43
C SER A 207 -2.57 -10.97 19.87
N VAL A 208 -1.95 -9.85 20.26
CA VAL A 208 -2.27 -8.54 19.72
C VAL A 208 -1.23 -8.16 18.68
N VAL A 209 -1.66 -7.90 17.45
CA VAL A 209 -0.78 -7.43 16.37
C VAL A 209 -1.04 -5.94 16.16
N ASN A 210 -0.08 -5.10 16.58
CA ASN A 210 -0.19 -3.63 16.56
C ASN A 210 1.12 -2.93 16.19
N ILE A 211 2.11 -3.68 15.69
CA ILE A 211 3.41 -3.16 15.24
C ILE A 211 3.76 -3.81 13.90
N ASP A 212 4.27 -3.03 12.96
CA ASP A 212 4.78 -3.54 11.69
C ASP A 212 5.96 -4.49 11.93
N GLU A 213 5.83 -5.74 11.48
CA GLU A 213 6.75 -6.83 11.83
C GLU A 213 7.98 -6.90 10.94
N GLY A 214 7.99 -6.13 9.84
CA GLY A 214 9.02 -6.22 8.78
C GLY A 214 10.40 -5.75 9.19
N VAL A 215 10.49 -4.82 10.13
CA VAL A 215 11.73 -4.09 10.46
C VAL A 215 12.82 -5.02 11.02
N ARG A 216 14.00 -4.97 10.42
CA ARG A 216 15.19 -5.69 10.87
C ARG A 216 16.12 -4.72 11.59
N ARG A 217 16.05 -4.70 12.93
CA ARG A 217 16.82 -3.77 13.77
C ARG A 217 18.31 -4.10 13.83
N ASP A 218 18.64 -5.35 13.58
CA ASP A 218 20.00 -5.92 13.58
C ASP A 218 20.69 -5.91 12.20
N THR A 219 20.05 -5.28 11.20
CA THR A 219 20.65 -5.19 9.86
C THR A 219 21.80 -4.19 9.81
N SER A 220 22.78 -4.45 8.95
CA SER A 220 23.90 -3.54 8.66
C SER A 220 24.27 -3.65 7.18
N ILE A 221 25.07 -2.70 6.69
CA ILE A 221 25.58 -2.74 5.31
C ILE A 221 26.38 -4.02 5.07
N GLU A 222 27.21 -4.45 6.03
CA GLU A 222 28.02 -5.66 5.95
C GLU A 222 27.14 -6.93 5.96
N ALA A 223 26.03 -6.92 6.68
CA ALA A 223 25.06 -8.03 6.67
C ALA A 223 24.32 -8.11 5.34
N LEU A 224 23.88 -6.98 4.78
CA LEU A 224 23.24 -6.89 3.48
C LEU A 224 24.18 -7.34 2.36
N ALA A 225 25.45 -6.90 2.36
CA ALA A 225 26.46 -7.25 1.36
C ALA A 225 26.71 -8.77 1.26
N LYS A 226 26.51 -9.54 2.34
CA LYS A 226 26.66 -11.00 2.35
C LYS A 226 25.52 -11.75 1.67
N LEU A 227 24.38 -11.09 1.40
CA LEU A 227 23.22 -11.73 0.78
C LEU A 227 23.47 -12.02 -0.70
N LYS A 228 23.08 -13.20 -1.14
CA LYS A 228 23.20 -13.59 -2.55
C LYS A 228 22.11 -12.92 -3.37
N PRO A 229 22.37 -12.55 -4.64
CA PRO A 229 21.34 -12.14 -5.58
C PRO A 229 20.24 -13.21 -5.69
N ALA A 230 18.98 -12.77 -5.69
CA ALA A 230 17.83 -13.66 -5.61
C ALA A 230 17.19 -13.97 -6.99
N PHE A 231 17.37 -13.09 -7.97
CA PHE A 231 16.62 -13.16 -9.23
C PHE A 231 17.49 -13.30 -10.49
N LYS A 232 18.77 -12.99 -10.39
CA LYS A 232 19.72 -13.08 -11.51
C LYS A 232 21.10 -13.46 -10.99
N LEU A 233 21.77 -14.39 -11.65
CA LEU A 233 23.17 -14.72 -11.34
C LEU A 233 24.06 -13.48 -11.57
N GLY A 234 24.84 -13.09 -10.55
CA GLY A 234 25.63 -11.87 -10.59
C GLY A 234 24.79 -10.58 -10.57
N GLY A 235 23.49 -10.66 -10.23
CA GLY A 235 22.60 -9.52 -10.09
C GLY A 235 22.84 -8.70 -8.83
N VAL A 236 22.05 -7.65 -8.66
CA VAL A 236 22.15 -6.70 -7.53
C VAL A 236 20.96 -6.81 -6.56
N VAL A 237 19.85 -7.42 -6.98
CA VAL A 237 18.62 -7.54 -6.20
C VAL A 237 18.69 -8.74 -5.27
N THR A 238 18.53 -8.50 -3.98
CA THR A 238 18.58 -9.52 -2.93
C THR A 238 17.31 -9.52 -2.08
N ALA A 239 17.12 -10.51 -1.23
CA ALA A 239 16.06 -10.50 -0.24
C ALA A 239 16.18 -9.34 0.79
N GLY A 240 17.37 -8.74 0.93
CA GLY A 240 17.61 -7.63 1.85
C GLY A 240 17.26 -6.26 1.28
N ASN A 241 17.29 -6.09 -0.04
CA ASN A 241 17.01 -4.83 -0.73
C ASN A 241 15.72 -4.90 -1.58
N SER A 242 14.84 -5.86 -1.25
CA SER A 242 13.50 -6.05 -1.81
C SER A 242 12.46 -5.88 -0.72
N SER A 243 11.24 -5.44 -1.08
CA SER A 243 10.11 -5.42 -0.15
C SER A 243 9.75 -6.84 0.28
N GLN A 244 9.23 -6.95 1.49
CA GLN A 244 8.79 -8.23 2.02
C GLN A 244 7.37 -8.57 1.54
N THR A 245 7.12 -9.83 1.20
CA THR A 245 5.75 -10.35 1.07
C THR A 245 5.03 -10.19 2.41
N SER A 246 3.81 -9.66 2.37
CA SER A 246 3.17 -9.13 3.57
C SER A 246 1.67 -9.29 3.55
N ASP A 247 1.07 -9.26 4.75
CA ASP A 247 -0.36 -9.24 4.98
C ASP A 247 -0.76 -7.88 5.58
N GLY A 248 -1.90 -7.32 5.16
CA GLY A 248 -2.35 -6.03 5.70
C GLY A 248 -3.62 -5.50 5.09
N ALA A 249 -4.26 -4.58 5.79
CA ALA A 249 -5.45 -3.86 5.36
C ALA A 249 -5.35 -2.37 5.73
N ALA A 250 -5.88 -1.49 4.88
CA ALA A 250 -5.94 -0.05 5.13
C ALA A 250 -7.16 0.56 4.45
N PHE A 251 -7.85 1.45 5.15
CA PHE A 251 -9.08 2.09 4.66
C PHE A 251 -9.16 3.54 5.07
N VAL A 252 -9.79 4.33 4.21
CA VAL A 252 -10.13 5.73 4.43
C VAL A 252 -11.62 5.95 4.27
N LEU A 253 -12.19 6.89 5.02
CA LEU A 253 -13.54 7.40 4.85
C LEU A 253 -13.49 8.63 3.96
N VAL A 254 -14.12 8.56 2.79
CA VAL A 254 -14.22 9.64 1.81
C VAL A 254 -15.64 10.17 1.80
N MET A 255 -15.81 11.49 1.99
CA MET A 255 -17.12 12.10 2.16
C MET A 255 -17.28 13.37 1.34
N SER A 256 -18.49 13.63 0.89
CA SER A 256 -18.84 14.89 0.25
C SER A 256 -18.84 16.04 1.27
N GLU A 257 -18.63 17.27 0.79
CA GLU A 257 -18.58 18.47 1.63
C GLU A 257 -19.88 18.70 2.39
N ASP A 258 -21.00 18.51 1.73
CA ASP A 258 -22.33 18.69 2.30
C ASP A 258 -22.63 17.69 3.43
N LEU A 259 -22.36 16.40 3.22
CA LEU A 259 -22.55 15.39 4.27
C LEU A 259 -21.57 15.61 5.43
N MET A 260 -20.32 15.97 5.14
CA MET A 260 -19.33 16.30 6.16
C MET A 260 -19.80 17.44 7.07
N LYS A 261 -20.39 18.52 6.48
CA LYS A 261 -20.95 19.65 7.24
C LYS A 261 -22.22 19.25 8.00
N GLU A 262 -23.10 18.46 7.37
CA GLU A 262 -24.31 17.93 7.99
C GLU A 262 -24.00 17.14 9.27
N LEU A 263 -22.94 16.33 9.25
CA LEU A 263 -22.49 15.53 10.38
C LEU A 263 -21.50 16.26 11.32
N ASN A 264 -21.21 17.54 11.05
CA ASN A 264 -20.25 18.36 11.81
C ASN A 264 -18.88 17.66 11.96
N LEU A 265 -18.35 17.10 10.86
CA LEU A 265 -17.06 16.42 10.81
C LEU A 265 -15.96 17.35 10.29
N THR A 266 -14.74 17.15 10.78
CA THR A 266 -13.56 17.87 10.30
C THR A 266 -12.75 16.98 9.35
N PRO A 267 -12.43 17.46 8.14
CA PRO A 267 -11.62 16.70 7.21
C PRO A 267 -10.13 16.70 7.61
N ILE A 268 -9.42 15.65 7.23
CA ILE A 268 -7.96 15.57 7.43
C ILE A 268 -7.19 15.95 6.16
N ALA A 269 -7.74 15.60 4.99
CA ALA A 269 -7.11 15.85 3.70
C ALA A 269 -8.14 15.81 2.56
N ARG A 270 -7.69 16.16 1.35
CA ARG A 270 -8.40 15.85 0.11
C ARG A 270 -7.44 15.34 -0.97
N LEU A 271 -7.89 14.40 -1.79
CA LEU A 271 -7.17 13.98 -2.98
C LEU A 271 -7.42 15.01 -4.10
N ILE A 272 -6.42 15.82 -4.43
CA ILE A 272 -6.55 16.88 -5.43
C ILE A 272 -6.33 16.36 -6.84
N SER A 273 -5.44 15.39 -7.01
CA SER A 273 -5.22 14.70 -8.29
C SER A 273 -4.81 13.25 -8.08
N CYS A 274 -5.12 12.41 -9.06
CA CYS A 274 -4.60 11.06 -9.16
C CYS A 274 -4.46 10.70 -10.65
N SER A 275 -3.26 10.26 -11.05
CA SER A 275 -2.98 9.90 -12.44
C SER A 275 -2.29 8.57 -12.54
N VAL A 276 -2.60 7.84 -13.59
CA VAL A 276 -1.97 6.58 -13.95
C VAL A 276 -1.24 6.70 -15.28
N ALA A 277 -0.21 5.88 -15.47
CA ALA A 277 0.54 5.81 -16.70
C ALA A 277 0.96 4.38 -17.01
N GLY A 278 0.95 4.01 -18.31
CA GLY A 278 1.59 2.80 -18.81
C GLY A 278 3.05 3.05 -19.14
N VAL A 279 3.87 2.03 -18.92
CA VAL A 279 5.29 1.96 -19.31
C VAL A 279 5.60 0.55 -19.82
N ASP A 280 6.78 0.33 -20.35
CA ASP A 280 7.26 -0.99 -20.74
C ASP A 280 7.22 -1.95 -19.53
N PRO A 281 6.56 -3.12 -19.65
CA PRO A 281 6.44 -4.09 -18.55
C PRO A 281 7.79 -4.54 -17.97
N LEU A 282 8.82 -4.70 -18.81
CA LEU A 282 10.16 -5.08 -18.37
C LEU A 282 10.76 -4.06 -17.39
N TYR A 283 10.38 -2.80 -17.55
CA TYR A 283 10.83 -1.69 -16.72
C TYR A 283 9.70 -1.12 -15.86
N MET A 284 8.76 -1.96 -15.40
CA MET A 284 7.60 -1.51 -14.62
C MET A 284 7.97 -0.63 -13.43
N GLY A 285 9.16 -0.84 -12.86
CA GLY A 285 9.66 -0.08 -11.70
C GLY A 285 9.71 1.42 -11.89
N ILE A 286 9.85 1.91 -13.13
CA ILE A 286 9.86 3.36 -13.43
C ILE A 286 8.47 3.95 -13.70
N GLY A 287 7.40 3.19 -13.53
CA GLY A 287 6.02 3.68 -13.70
C GLY A 287 5.73 5.03 -13.03
N PRO A 288 6.21 5.28 -11.79
CA PRO A 288 6.08 6.58 -11.15
C PRO A 288 6.63 7.75 -11.97
N CYS A 289 7.75 7.59 -12.70
CA CYS A 289 8.33 8.65 -13.53
C CYS A 289 7.37 9.13 -14.63
N ALA A 290 6.47 8.27 -15.09
CA ALA A 290 5.44 8.63 -16.08
C ALA A 290 4.14 9.14 -15.43
N ALA A 291 3.82 8.71 -14.19
CA ALA A 291 2.60 9.10 -13.49
C ALA A 291 2.73 10.45 -12.76
N ILE A 292 3.87 10.71 -12.12
CA ILE A 292 4.13 11.92 -11.33
C ILE A 292 3.90 13.22 -12.12
N PRO A 293 4.48 13.40 -13.33
CA PRO A 293 4.27 14.64 -14.08
C PRO A 293 2.80 14.88 -14.44
N LYS A 294 2.05 13.79 -14.72
CA LYS A 294 0.60 13.88 -15.02
C LYS A 294 -0.18 14.33 -13.79
N ALA A 295 0.12 13.76 -12.61
CA ALA A 295 -0.54 14.13 -11.36
C ALA A 295 -0.24 15.58 -10.97
N LEU A 296 1.01 16.02 -11.08
CA LEU A 296 1.42 17.41 -10.83
C LEU A 296 0.70 18.39 -11.77
N LYS A 297 0.67 18.09 -13.07
CA LYS A 297 -0.06 18.91 -14.06
C LYS A 297 -1.54 19.01 -13.72
N GLN A 298 -2.17 17.89 -13.36
CA GLN A 298 -3.59 17.85 -13.00
C GLN A 298 -3.89 18.63 -11.72
N ALA A 299 -2.95 18.64 -10.76
CA ALA A 299 -3.05 19.40 -9.52
C ALA A 299 -2.75 20.90 -9.71
N GLY A 300 -2.12 21.31 -10.81
CA GLY A 300 -1.60 22.67 -11.00
C GLY A 300 -0.39 22.97 -10.10
N LEU A 301 0.37 21.94 -9.70
CA LEU A 301 1.52 22.03 -8.80
C LEU A 301 2.81 21.68 -9.54
N ARG A 302 3.92 22.17 -8.99
CA ARG A 302 5.29 21.77 -9.37
C ARG A 302 5.82 20.77 -8.35
N LEU A 303 6.85 20.01 -8.72
CA LEU A 303 7.46 19.03 -7.82
C LEU A 303 7.96 19.66 -6.51
N ASN A 304 8.51 20.87 -6.57
CA ASN A 304 9.01 21.60 -5.40
C ASN A 304 7.91 22.12 -4.45
N ASP A 305 6.64 22.06 -4.86
CA ASP A 305 5.52 22.40 -3.99
C ASP A 305 5.13 21.22 -3.08
N ILE A 306 5.64 19.99 -3.36
CA ILE A 306 5.40 18.78 -2.59
C ILE A 306 6.31 18.73 -1.36
N ASN A 307 5.71 18.59 -0.19
CA ASN A 307 6.43 18.57 1.08
C ASN A 307 6.93 17.19 1.48
N LEU A 308 6.16 16.12 1.18
CA LEU A 308 6.50 14.74 1.47
C LEU A 308 6.07 13.83 0.33
N ILE A 309 6.83 12.74 0.15
CA ILE A 309 6.56 11.72 -0.87
C ILE A 309 6.63 10.35 -0.21
N GLU A 310 5.55 9.60 -0.29
CA GLU A 310 5.52 8.16 -0.04
C GLU A 310 5.64 7.42 -1.37
N LEU A 311 6.85 6.96 -1.67
CA LEU A 311 7.17 6.13 -2.82
C LEU A 311 7.19 4.67 -2.39
N ASN A 312 6.35 3.83 -2.97
CA ASN A 312 6.39 2.39 -2.67
C ASN A 312 7.76 1.80 -3.02
N GLU A 313 8.44 1.25 -2.01
CA GLU A 313 9.73 0.58 -2.17
C GLU A 313 9.54 -0.90 -2.52
N ALA A 314 9.04 -1.19 -3.73
CA ALA A 314 8.96 -2.58 -4.17
C ALA A 314 10.36 -3.23 -4.19
N PHE A 315 11.35 -2.47 -4.67
CA PHE A 315 12.77 -2.82 -4.68
C PHE A 315 13.61 -1.55 -4.49
N ALA A 316 14.76 -1.66 -3.84
CA ALA A 316 15.69 -0.53 -3.70
C ALA A 316 16.15 0.01 -5.06
N THR A 317 16.44 -0.90 -6.01
CA THR A 317 16.85 -0.55 -7.38
C THR A 317 15.80 0.27 -8.12
N GLN A 318 14.53 -0.12 -7.98
CA GLN A 318 13.41 0.60 -8.55
C GLN A 318 13.23 1.98 -7.90
N SER A 319 13.29 2.06 -6.57
CA SER A 319 13.11 3.32 -5.84
C SER A 319 14.19 4.32 -6.17
N LEU A 320 15.46 3.90 -6.21
CA LEU A 320 16.60 4.73 -6.60
C LEU A 320 16.47 5.23 -8.05
N ALA A 321 16.06 4.34 -8.97
CA ALA A 321 15.83 4.73 -10.36
C ALA A 321 14.74 5.82 -10.46
N VAL A 322 13.63 5.68 -9.75
CA VAL A 322 12.55 6.69 -9.71
C VAL A 322 13.05 8.00 -9.12
N ILE A 323 13.73 7.96 -7.97
CA ILE A 323 14.26 9.17 -7.31
C ILE A 323 15.18 9.94 -8.26
N ARG A 324 16.11 9.23 -8.93
CA ARG A 324 17.07 9.83 -9.86
C ARG A 324 16.38 10.36 -11.14
N GLN A 325 15.51 9.57 -11.75
CA GLN A 325 14.89 9.92 -13.05
C GLN A 325 13.80 11.00 -12.92
N ALA A 326 13.01 10.98 -11.84
CA ALA A 326 11.98 11.98 -11.60
C ALA A 326 12.51 13.22 -10.86
N GLY A 327 13.79 13.26 -10.48
CA GLY A 327 14.41 14.38 -9.77
C GLY A 327 13.81 14.60 -8.38
N LEU A 328 13.44 13.53 -7.68
CA LEU A 328 12.85 13.64 -6.35
C LEU A 328 13.94 14.00 -5.33
N ASN A 329 13.61 14.89 -4.40
CA ASN A 329 14.49 15.14 -3.26
C ASN A 329 14.43 13.95 -2.29
N PRO A 330 15.54 13.19 -2.08
CA PRO A 330 15.56 12.02 -1.23
C PRO A 330 15.23 12.31 0.25
N ASP A 331 15.43 13.55 0.71
CA ASP A 331 15.19 13.93 2.11
C ASP A 331 13.70 14.02 2.47
N ILE A 332 12.81 14.13 1.47
CA ILE A 332 11.36 14.15 1.66
C ILE A 332 10.69 12.85 1.21
N VAL A 333 11.48 11.85 0.74
CA VAL A 333 10.97 10.54 0.31
C VAL A 333 11.08 9.55 1.46
N ASN A 334 9.95 8.92 1.82
CA ASN A 334 9.86 7.82 2.79
C ASN A 334 10.61 8.15 4.10
N VAL A 335 10.28 9.28 4.68
CA VAL A 335 10.99 9.85 5.84
C VAL A 335 10.90 8.98 7.10
N ASN A 336 9.96 8.06 7.14
CA ASN A 336 9.75 7.07 8.20
C ASN A 336 10.07 5.63 7.75
N GLY A 337 10.90 5.47 6.71
CA GLY A 337 11.13 4.17 6.06
C GLY A 337 10.01 3.78 5.13
N GLY A 338 10.23 2.77 4.30
CA GLY A 338 9.28 2.32 3.29
C GLY A 338 9.09 0.81 3.28
N ALA A 339 8.61 0.27 2.17
CA ALA A 339 8.13 -1.11 2.08
C ALA A 339 9.24 -2.18 2.24
N ILE A 340 10.50 -1.85 2.01
CA ILE A 340 11.63 -2.77 2.28
C ILE A 340 11.65 -3.13 3.77
N ALA A 341 11.43 -2.14 4.63
CA ALA A 341 11.38 -2.32 6.07
C ALA A 341 9.98 -2.68 6.59
N LEU A 342 8.96 -1.94 6.14
CA LEU A 342 7.59 -2.00 6.69
C LEU A 342 6.71 -3.05 6.00
N GLY A 343 7.10 -3.54 4.81
CA GLY A 343 6.33 -4.51 4.05
C GLY A 343 5.40 -3.90 2.99
N HIS A 344 4.97 -4.77 2.03
CA HIS A 344 4.21 -4.40 0.85
C HIS A 344 3.04 -5.36 0.61
N PRO A 345 1.94 -5.28 1.39
CA PRO A 345 0.71 -6.02 1.08
C PRO A 345 0.04 -5.36 -0.14
N LEU A 346 0.10 -6.02 -1.31
CA LEU A 346 -0.09 -5.41 -2.63
C LEU A 346 -1.33 -4.51 -2.72
N GLY A 347 -2.53 -5.06 -2.59
CA GLY A 347 -3.79 -4.32 -2.72
C GLY A 347 -4.04 -3.27 -1.63
N CYS A 348 -3.42 -3.45 -0.46
CA CYS A 348 -3.50 -2.53 0.67
C CYS A 348 -2.56 -1.31 0.52
N THR A 349 -1.42 -1.47 -0.15
CA THR A 349 -0.28 -0.55 -0.08
C THR A 349 -0.64 0.91 -0.39
N GLY A 350 -1.44 1.17 -1.43
CA GLY A 350 -1.80 2.54 -1.78
C GLY A 350 -2.56 3.28 -0.68
N ALA A 351 -3.47 2.60 0.02
CA ALA A 351 -4.21 3.15 1.15
C ALA A 351 -3.33 3.26 2.42
N LYS A 352 -2.43 2.29 2.65
CA LYS A 352 -1.44 2.34 3.72
C LYS A 352 -0.54 3.57 3.59
N LEU A 353 0.05 3.80 2.43
CA LEU A 353 0.90 4.97 2.17
C LEU A 353 0.12 6.28 2.30
N SER A 354 -1.17 6.29 1.89
CA SER A 354 -2.05 7.44 2.07
C SER A 354 -2.29 7.73 3.56
N THR A 355 -2.52 6.71 4.36
CA THR A 355 -2.68 6.86 5.83
C THR A 355 -1.40 7.40 6.47
N GLN A 356 -0.24 6.85 6.10
CA GLN A 356 1.06 7.28 6.62
C GLN A 356 1.36 8.75 6.28
N ILE A 357 1.13 9.15 5.03
CA ILE A 357 1.45 10.52 4.60
C ILE A 357 0.58 11.56 5.30
N PHE A 358 -0.71 11.27 5.60
CA PHE A 358 -1.58 12.18 6.34
C PHE A 358 -1.05 12.45 7.75
N ASN A 359 -0.66 11.40 8.47
CA ASN A 359 -0.14 11.53 9.83
C ASN A 359 1.19 12.27 9.86
N GLU A 360 2.08 11.99 8.93
CA GLU A 360 3.38 12.63 8.85
C GLU A 360 3.30 14.10 8.44
N LEU A 361 2.46 14.44 7.46
CA LEU A 361 2.21 15.83 7.08
C LEU A 361 1.60 16.63 8.23
N ARG A 362 0.64 16.06 8.98
CA ARG A 362 0.05 16.69 10.18
C ARG A 362 1.12 16.92 11.25
N ARG A 363 1.94 15.92 11.54
CA ARG A 363 3.00 16.01 12.53
C ARG A 363 4.03 17.09 12.20
N ARG A 364 4.27 17.34 10.91
CA ARG A 364 5.19 18.38 10.41
C ARG A 364 4.52 19.71 10.13
N ASN A 365 3.20 19.81 10.25
CA ASN A 365 2.41 20.98 9.84
C ASN A 365 2.68 21.37 8.37
N GLN A 366 2.69 20.36 7.49
CA GLN A 366 2.96 20.50 6.05
C GLN A 366 1.70 20.25 5.24
N LYS A 367 1.65 20.79 4.01
CA LYS A 367 0.41 20.91 3.24
C LYS A 367 0.24 19.85 2.15
N TYR A 368 1.24 19.62 1.31
CA TYR A 368 1.10 18.76 0.14
C TYR A 368 1.92 17.47 0.28
N GLY A 369 1.26 16.33 0.06
CA GLY A 369 1.89 15.04 0.03
C GLY A 369 1.58 14.28 -1.25
N MET A 370 2.54 13.48 -1.71
CA MET A 370 2.39 12.63 -2.88
C MET A 370 2.58 11.17 -2.50
N VAL A 371 1.63 10.32 -2.90
CA VAL A 371 1.75 8.87 -2.83
C VAL A 371 1.94 8.35 -4.25
N THR A 372 2.97 7.54 -4.47
CA THR A 372 3.26 6.98 -5.79
C THR A 372 3.78 5.55 -5.70
N ALA A 373 3.42 4.74 -6.69
CA ALA A 373 3.82 3.33 -6.75
C ALA A 373 4.05 2.89 -8.20
N CYS A 374 5.04 2.01 -8.38
CA CYS A 374 5.13 1.17 -9.56
C CYS A 374 4.08 0.06 -9.48
N VAL A 375 3.66 -0.45 -10.62
CA VAL A 375 2.56 -1.40 -10.74
C VAL A 375 2.95 -2.51 -11.70
N GLY A 376 2.77 -3.75 -11.30
CA GLY A 376 3.01 -4.91 -12.14
C GLY A 376 2.33 -4.80 -13.52
N GLY A 377 2.93 -5.38 -14.54
CA GLY A 377 2.45 -5.30 -15.91
C GLY A 377 2.79 -3.98 -16.62
N GLY A 378 3.71 -3.16 -16.07
CA GLY A 378 4.19 -1.94 -16.74
C GLY A 378 3.29 -0.73 -16.54
N GLN A 379 2.98 -0.37 -15.29
CA GLN A 379 2.19 0.81 -14.97
C GLN A 379 2.81 1.59 -13.79
N GLY A 380 2.32 2.82 -13.60
CA GLY A 380 2.58 3.64 -12.42
C GLY A 380 1.36 4.45 -12.03
N ILE A 381 1.28 4.82 -10.75
CA ILE A 381 0.25 5.69 -10.20
C ILE A 381 0.91 6.79 -9.37
N ALA A 382 0.31 7.98 -9.36
CA ALA A 382 0.65 9.07 -8.44
C ALA A 382 -0.62 9.80 -8.01
N GLY A 383 -0.81 9.93 -6.70
CA GLY A 383 -1.89 10.71 -6.08
C GLY A 383 -1.31 11.84 -5.25
N ILE A 384 -1.88 13.03 -5.36
CA ILE A 384 -1.46 14.22 -4.61
C ILE A 384 -2.58 14.62 -3.65
N TYR A 385 -2.21 14.73 -2.39
CA TYR A 385 -3.10 15.14 -1.31
C TYR A 385 -2.78 16.54 -0.82
N GLU A 386 -3.81 17.25 -0.39
CA GLU A 386 -3.71 18.50 0.34
C GLU A 386 -4.28 18.29 1.74
N MET A 387 -3.52 18.65 2.76
CA MET A 387 -3.99 18.65 4.16
C MET A 387 -4.95 19.82 4.40
N MET A 388 -5.90 19.59 5.32
CA MET A 388 -6.94 20.56 5.65
C MET A 388 -6.70 21.17 7.03
#